data_fbf6d6aba0c33112698308e56adf430b
#
_entry.id   fbf6d6aba0c33112698308e56adf430b
#
_cell.length_a   1.000
_cell.length_b   1.000
_cell.length_c   1.000
_cell.angle_alpha   90.00
_cell.angle_beta   90.00
_cell.angle_gamma   90.00
#
_symmetry.space_group_name_H-M   'P 1'
#
loop_
_entity.id
_entity.type
_entity.pdbx_description
1 polymer ?
#
loop_
_entity_poly.entity_id
_entity_poly.type
_entity_poly.pdbx_seq_one_letter_code
_entity_poly.pdbx_strand_id
1 'polypeptide(L)'
;LGFLGPNGAGKSTTMNILTGYISSTSGQVLINGVDILENPIEAKSNIGYLPEIPPLYVDMTVDSYLNFMYDLKKCKLTRKAHLKEICDICKISHVRERLIRNLSKGYKQRVGLAQALINNPPVLILDEPTVGLDPSQIIEIRTLIKKLGKNHTVILSSHILPEIQAVCDRIIIVNKGVIA
;
A
#
# COMPACT_ATOMS: atom_id res chain seq x y z
N LEU A 1 -7.72 -4.13 -8.96
CA LEU A 1 -8.13 -2.96 -9.73
C LEU A 1 -6.94 -2.03 -9.96
N GLY A 2 -6.67 -1.63 -11.21
CA GLY A 2 -5.61 -0.71 -11.58
C GLY A 2 -6.13 0.66 -11.98
N PHE A 3 -5.51 1.73 -11.45
CA PHE A 3 -5.70 3.10 -11.91
C PHE A 3 -4.51 3.47 -12.80
N LEU A 4 -4.79 3.64 -14.10
CA LEU A 4 -3.80 4.00 -15.12
C LEU A 4 -4.00 5.44 -15.55
N GLY A 5 -2.94 6.20 -15.68
CA GLY A 5 -2.97 7.54 -16.25
C GLY A 5 -1.61 8.23 -16.19
N PRO A 6 -1.39 9.27 -17.00
CA PRO A 6 -0.15 10.04 -16.97
C PRO A 6 0.05 10.76 -15.63
N ASN A 7 1.25 11.30 -15.41
CA ASN A 7 1.50 12.15 -14.25
C ASN A 7 0.58 13.37 -14.30
N GLY A 8 0.04 13.77 -13.15
CA GLY A 8 -0.94 14.85 -13.06
C GLY A 8 -2.37 14.48 -13.48
N ALA A 9 -2.66 13.23 -13.84
CA ALA A 9 -4.01 12.79 -14.23
C ALA A 9 -5.03 12.77 -13.08
N GLY A 10 -4.59 12.86 -11.80
CA GLY A 10 -5.44 12.79 -10.61
C GLY A 10 -5.38 11.48 -9.86
N LYS A 11 -4.50 10.52 -10.22
CA LYS A 11 -4.37 9.22 -9.55
C LYS A 11 -4.10 9.35 -8.04
N SER A 12 -3.02 10.02 -7.65
CA SER A 12 -2.65 10.19 -6.23
C SER A 12 -3.68 11.03 -5.48
N THR A 13 -4.34 11.99 -6.12
CA THR A 13 -5.48 12.71 -5.53
C THR A 13 -6.61 11.74 -5.18
N THR A 14 -6.96 10.85 -6.12
CA THR A 14 -7.96 9.81 -5.87
C THR A 14 -7.53 8.88 -4.73
N MET A 15 -6.26 8.42 -4.70
CA MET A 15 -5.76 7.59 -3.60
C MET A 15 -5.85 8.32 -2.26
N ASN A 16 -5.53 9.61 -2.21
CA ASN A 16 -5.64 10.44 -1.00
C ASN A 16 -7.09 10.61 -0.53
N ILE A 17 -8.06 10.70 -1.46
CA ILE A 17 -9.48 10.73 -1.12
C ILE A 17 -9.91 9.36 -0.58
N LEU A 18 -9.55 8.26 -1.25
CA LEU A 18 -9.89 6.90 -0.82
C LEU A 18 -9.31 6.53 0.54
N THR A 19 -8.18 7.13 0.93
CA THR A 19 -7.55 6.91 2.25
C THR A 19 -7.99 7.93 3.30
N GLY A 20 -8.85 8.89 2.92
CA GLY A 20 -9.33 9.96 3.81
C GLY A 20 -8.22 10.91 4.26
N TYR A 21 -7.17 11.06 3.46
CA TYR A 21 -6.13 12.07 3.67
C TYR A 21 -6.62 13.46 3.28
N ILE A 22 -7.43 13.54 2.21
CA ILE A 22 -8.18 14.73 1.80
C ILE A 22 -9.64 14.37 1.63
N SER A 23 -10.54 15.32 1.91
CA SER A 23 -11.99 15.15 1.70
C SER A 23 -12.34 15.30 0.23
N SER A 24 -13.35 14.55 -0.24
CA SER A 24 -13.95 14.80 -1.55
C SER A 24 -14.80 16.09 -1.52
N THR A 25 -14.83 16.84 -2.61
CA THR A 25 -15.70 18.01 -2.76
C THR A 25 -17.17 17.58 -2.91
N SER A 26 -17.40 16.42 -3.51
CA SER A 26 -18.72 15.81 -3.70
C SER A 26 -18.58 14.31 -3.86
N GLY A 27 -19.69 13.58 -3.77
CA GLY A 27 -19.71 12.14 -3.83
C GLY A 27 -19.41 11.50 -2.47
N GLN A 28 -19.35 10.17 -2.44
CA GLN A 28 -19.20 9.36 -1.23
C GLN A 28 -18.10 8.32 -1.43
N VAL A 29 -17.34 8.04 -0.36
CA VAL A 29 -16.33 6.98 -0.34
C VAL A 29 -16.69 5.98 0.73
N LEU A 30 -17.05 4.77 0.30
CA LEU A 30 -17.37 3.66 1.17
C LEU A 30 -16.23 2.63 1.15
N ILE A 31 -15.65 2.36 2.30
CA ILE A 31 -14.65 1.32 2.49
C ILE A 31 -15.27 0.18 3.28
N ASN A 32 -15.45 -0.96 2.64
CA ASN A 32 -16.14 -2.11 3.24
C ASN A 32 -17.53 -1.72 3.81
N GLY A 33 -18.27 -0.85 3.10
CA GLY A 33 -19.58 -0.34 3.50
C GLY A 33 -19.58 0.81 4.51
N VAL A 34 -18.41 1.24 4.99
CA VAL A 34 -18.26 2.32 5.98
C VAL A 34 -17.83 3.61 5.28
N ASP A 35 -18.59 4.69 5.49
CA ASP A 35 -18.25 6.00 4.95
C ASP A 35 -17.01 6.59 5.64
N ILE A 36 -16.03 7.00 4.82
CA ILE A 36 -14.74 7.47 5.33
C ILE A 36 -14.82 8.86 5.98
N LEU A 37 -15.82 9.66 5.66
CA LEU A 37 -16.04 10.98 6.26
C LEU A 37 -16.87 10.88 7.55
N GLU A 38 -17.87 10.00 7.58
CA GLU A 38 -18.73 9.83 8.75
C GLU A 38 -18.04 9.00 9.85
N ASN A 39 -17.37 7.92 9.48
CA ASN A 39 -16.70 6.99 10.40
C ASN A 39 -15.23 6.75 10.02
N PRO A 40 -14.37 7.78 10.07
CA PRO A 40 -13.00 7.71 9.53
C PRO A 40 -12.10 6.70 10.23
N ILE A 41 -12.26 6.49 11.53
CA ILE A 41 -11.44 5.52 12.29
C ILE A 41 -11.77 4.10 11.85
N GLU A 42 -13.04 3.76 11.74
CA GLU A 42 -13.48 2.44 11.30
C GLU A 42 -13.12 2.19 9.84
N ALA A 43 -13.43 3.13 8.93
CA ALA A 43 -13.08 3.02 7.51
C ALA A 43 -11.56 2.84 7.31
N LYS A 44 -10.73 3.66 7.97
CA LYS A 44 -9.26 3.58 7.89
C LYS A 44 -8.70 2.30 8.50
N SER A 45 -9.36 1.68 9.47
CA SER A 45 -8.95 0.39 10.03
C SER A 45 -9.03 -0.74 9.00
N ASN A 46 -9.88 -0.59 7.96
CA ASN A 46 -10.04 -1.52 6.85
C ASN A 46 -9.05 -1.28 5.69
N ILE A 47 -8.16 -0.28 5.81
CA ILE A 47 -7.23 0.11 4.74
C ILE A 47 -5.78 -0.18 5.14
N GLY A 48 -5.04 -0.84 4.26
CA GLY A 48 -3.60 -0.82 4.22
C GLY A 48 -3.14 0.12 3.12
N TYR A 49 -2.37 1.15 3.45
CA TYR A 49 -1.92 2.15 2.48
C TYR A 49 -0.41 2.16 2.32
N LEU A 50 0.02 2.10 1.08
CA LEU A 50 1.40 2.32 0.65
C LEU A 50 1.41 3.53 -0.29
N PRO A 51 1.83 4.72 0.15
CA PRO A 51 2.05 5.86 -0.73
C PRO A 51 3.29 5.65 -1.60
N GLU A 52 3.43 6.42 -2.68
CA GLU A 52 4.58 6.39 -3.60
C GLU A 52 5.92 6.49 -2.84
N ILE A 53 6.00 7.37 -1.85
CA ILE A 53 7.14 7.49 -0.93
C ILE A 53 6.67 7.06 0.45
N PRO A 54 7.02 5.84 0.90
CA PRO A 54 6.63 5.38 2.23
C PRO A 54 7.21 6.26 3.34
N PRO A 55 6.38 6.75 4.29
CA PRO A 55 6.82 7.59 5.40
C PRO A 55 7.50 6.76 6.49
N LEU A 56 8.70 6.25 6.21
CA LEU A 56 9.44 5.37 7.10
C LEU A 56 10.27 6.16 8.11
N TYR A 57 10.29 5.74 9.36
CA TYR A 57 11.22 6.26 10.37
C TYR A 57 12.61 5.66 10.15
N VAL A 58 13.44 6.38 9.39
CA VAL A 58 14.69 5.86 8.84
C VAL A 58 15.76 5.51 9.88
N ASP A 59 15.67 6.08 11.08
CA ASP A 59 16.57 5.82 12.20
C ASP A 59 16.13 4.64 13.08
N MET A 60 14.99 4.02 12.78
CA MET A 60 14.56 2.78 13.40
C MET A 60 15.07 1.56 12.63
N THR A 61 15.24 0.43 13.33
CA THR A 61 15.35 -0.87 12.65
C THR A 61 14.01 -1.26 12.03
N VAL A 62 14.01 -2.14 11.04
CA VAL A 62 12.77 -2.67 10.45
C VAL A 62 11.87 -3.27 11.53
N ASP A 63 12.46 -4.05 12.43
CA ASP A 63 11.71 -4.69 13.53
C ASP A 63 11.09 -3.67 14.47
N SER A 64 11.85 -2.68 14.92
CA SER A 64 11.34 -1.61 15.79
C SER A 64 10.22 -0.82 15.12
N TYR A 65 10.37 -0.50 13.83
CA TYR A 65 9.37 0.21 13.06
C TYR A 65 8.06 -0.58 12.91
N LEU A 66 8.14 -1.86 12.56
CA LEU A 66 6.95 -2.70 12.43
C LEU A 66 6.24 -2.92 13.77
N ASN A 67 6.98 -3.07 14.87
CA ASN A 67 6.41 -3.13 16.21
C ASN A 67 5.71 -1.81 16.58
N PHE A 68 6.32 -0.66 16.30
CA PHE A 68 5.70 0.65 16.50
C PHE A 68 4.40 0.80 15.69
N MET A 69 4.42 0.42 14.40
CA MET A 69 3.22 0.47 13.55
C MET A 69 2.13 -0.50 14.00
N TYR A 70 2.51 -1.67 14.56
CA TYR A 70 1.57 -2.60 15.17
C TYR A 70 0.80 -1.96 16.33
N ASP A 71 1.52 -1.26 17.23
CA ASP A 71 0.91 -0.56 18.36
C ASP A 71 0.06 0.63 17.91
N LEU A 72 0.55 1.43 16.97
CA LEU A 72 -0.15 2.58 16.41
C LEU A 72 -1.49 2.18 15.78
N LYS A 73 -1.52 1.08 15.05
CA LYS A 73 -2.74 0.53 14.43
C LYS A 73 -3.63 -0.23 15.43
N LYS A 74 -3.24 -0.34 16.69
CA LYS A 74 -3.97 -1.10 17.73
C LYS A 74 -4.30 -2.52 17.26
N CYS A 75 -3.36 -3.17 16.59
CA CYS A 75 -3.56 -4.49 16.00
C CYS A 75 -3.91 -5.53 17.08
N LYS A 76 -4.94 -6.33 16.83
CA LYS A 76 -5.45 -7.34 17.78
C LYS A 76 -4.92 -8.75 17.52
N LEU A 77 -4.21 -8.97 16.43
CA LEU A 77 -3.64 -10.27 16.06
C LEU A 77 -2.43 -10.59 16.95
N THR A 78 -2.06 -11.86 17.06
CA THR A 78 -0.88 -12.26 17.85
C THR A 78 0.39 -11.64 17.27
N ARG A 79 0.98 -10.65 17.98
CA ARG A 79 2.09 -9.80 17.50
C ARG A 79 3.22 -10.60 16.83
N LYS A 80 3.83 -11.54 17.58
CA LYS A 80 5.00 -12.29 17.11
C LYS A 80 4.70 -13.08 15.83
N ALA A 81 3.57 -13.77 15.80
CA ALA A 81 3.16 -14.57 14.65
C ALA A 81 2.84 -13.69 13.45
N HIS A 82 2.04 -12.63 13.66
CA HIS A 82 1.60 -11.73 12.59
C HIS A 82 2.77 -10.95 11.96
N LEU A 83 3.66 -10.36 12.78
CA LEU A 83 4.81 -9.64 12.26
C LEU A 83 5.81 -10.57 11.55
N LYS A 84 5.97 -11.82 12.05
CA LYS A 84 6.78 -12.81 11.35
C LYS A 84 6.19 -13.14 9.97
N GLU A 85 4.89 -13.43 9.90
CA GLU A 85 4.19 -13.73 8.65
C GLU A 85 4.34 -12.60 7.63
N ILE A 86 4.10 -11.35 8.05
CA ILE A 86 4.26 -10.17 7.18
C ILE A 86 5.71 -10.05 6.66
N CYS A 87 6.70 -10.23 7.54
CA CYS A 87 8.10 -10.17 7.14
C CYS A 87 8.45 -11.26 6.12
N ASP A 88 7.92 -12.47 6.28
CA ASP A 88 8.13 -13.58 5.35
C ASP A 88 7.42 -13.32 4.01
N ILE A 89 6.18 -12.83 4.03
CA ILE A 89 5.42 -12.44 2.83
C ILE A 89 6.17 -11.37 2.03
N CYS A 90 6.65 -10.31 2.70
CA CYS A 90 7.38 -9.21 2.08
C CYS A 90 8.84 -9.51 1.79
N LYS A 91 9.35 -10.69 2.19
CA LYS A 91 10.76 -11.11 2.04
C LYS A 91 11.75 -10.14 2.69
N ILE A 92 11.46 -9.69 3.90
CA ILE A 92 12.30 -8.76 4.68
C ILE A 92 12.82 -9.36 6.00
N SER A 93 12.56 -10.65 6.26
CA SER A 93 12.93 -11.33 7.51
C SER A 93 14.43 -11.25 7.81
N HIS A 94 15.29 -11.29 6.79
CA HIS A 94 16.76 -11.24 6.93
C HIS A 94 17.31 -9.82 7.14
N VAL A 95 16.49 -8.78 7.03
CA VAL A 95 16.91 -7.37 7.25
C VAL A 95 16.24 -6.73 8.46
N ARG A 96 15.53 -7.50 9.29
CA ARG A 96 14.76 -6.98 10.44
C ARG A 96 15.59 -6.14 11.40
N GLU A 97 16.83 -6.56 11.66
CA GLU A 97 17.76 -5.88 12.58
C GLU A 97 18.49 -4.68 11.94
N ARG A 98 18.31 -4.45 10.63
CA ARG A 98 18.97 -3.34 9.94
C ARG A 98 18.20 -2.04 10.13
N LEU A 99 18.94 -0.93 10.25
CA LEU A 99 18.37 0.41 10.17
C LEU A 99 17.76 0.64 8.79
N ILE A 100 16.55 1.23 8.75
CA ILE A 100 15.81 1.48 7.52
C ILE A 100 16.59 2.40 6.57
N ARG A 101 17.35 3.38 7.11
CA ARG A 101 18.21 4.27 6.28
C ARG A 101 19.22 3.50 5.43
N ASN A 102 19.70 2.35 5.92
CA ASN A 102 20.72 1.53 5.26
C ASN A 102 20.14 0.53 4.24
N LEU A 103 18.84 0.56 4.02
CA LEU A 103 18.16 -0.31 3.06
C LEU A 103 18.15 0.33 1.66
N SER A 104 18.22 -0.53 0.62
CA SER A 104 17.94 -0.10 -0.75
C SER A 104 16.50 0.39 -0.90
N LYS A 105 16.21 1.14 -1.98
CA LYS A 105 14.86 1.61 -2.28
C LYS A 105 13.84 0.46 -2.32
N GLY A 106 14.19 -0.67 -2.96
CA GLY A 106 13.33 -1.83 -3.04
C GLY A 106 13.01 -2.46 -1.66
N TYR A 107 13.99 -2.51 -0.76
CA TYR A 107 13.72 -2.96 0.61
C TYR A 107 12.87 -1.96 1.40
N LYS A 108 13.08 -0.65 1.22
CA LYS A 108 12.22 0.38 1.83
C LYS A 108 10.77 0.24 1.35
N GLN A 109 10.57 -0.03 0.05
CA GLN A 109 9.24 -0.29 -0.51
C GLN A 109 8.58 -1.54 0.11
N ARG A 110 9.35 -2.62 0.32
CA ARG A 110 8.87 -3.83 0.99
C ARG A 110 8.52 -3.60 2.46
N VAL A 111 9.28 -2.76 3.18
CA VAL A 111 8.95 -2.35 4.55
C VAL A 111 7.67 -1.51 4.57
N GLY A 112 7.49 -0.60 3.61
CA GLY A 112 6.25 0.16 3.43
C GLY A 112 5.05 -0.75 3.14
N LEU A 113 5.22 -1.78 2.31
CA LEU A 113 4.17 -2.77 2.06
C LEU A 113 3.88 -3.62 3.31
N ALA A 114 4.93 -4.00 4.06
CA ALA A 114 4.77 -4.74 5.31
C ALA A 114 3.94 -3.95 6.33
N GLN A 115 4.20 -2.65 6.50
CA GLN A 115 3.38 -1.80 7.39
C GLN A 115 1.92 -1.68 6.90
N ALA A 116 1.67 -1.68 5.57
CA ALA A 116 0.33 -1.67 5.02
C ALA A 116 -0.46 -2.94 5.39
N LEU A 117 0.22 -4.09 5.48
CA LEU A 117 -0.37 -5.39 5.83
C LEU A 117 -0.66 -5.58 7.33
N ILE A 118 -0.16 -4.71 8.21
CA ILE A 118 -0.44 -4.81 9.65
C ILE A 118 -1.94 -4.70 9.90
N ASN A 119 -2.47 -5.61 10.73
CA ASN A 119 -3.89 -5.82 11.03
C ASN A 119 -4.67 -6.53 9.92
N ASN A 120 -4.01 -7.05 8.89
CA ASN A 120 -4.60 -7.81 7.79
C ASN A 120 -5.84 -7.11 7.16
N PRO A 121 -5.69 -5.86 6.67
CA PRO A 121 -6.81 -5.06 6.20
C PRO A 121 -7.44 -5.68 4.94
N PRO A 122 -8.77 -5.65 4.78
CA PRO A 122 -9.42 -6.20 3.59
C PRO A 122 -9.11 -5.42 2.30
N VAL A 123 -8.73 -4.15 2.41
CA VAL A 123 -8.40 -3.28 1.26
C VAL A 123 -6.97 -2.81 1.33
N LEU A 124 -6.22 -3.00 0.25
CA LEU A 124 -4.87 -2.47 0.07
C LEU A 124 -4.87 -1.41 -1.02
N ILE A 125 -4.41 -0.22 -0.70
CA ILE A 125 -4.24 0.90 -1.64
C ILE A 125 -2.75 1.12 -1.83
N LEU A 126 -2.25 0.96 -3.06
CA LEU A 126 -0.84 1.02 -3.39
C LEU A 126 -0.62 2.09 -4.47
N ASP A 127 0.01 3.21 -4.09
CA ASP A 127 0.28 4.30 -5.01
C ASP A 127 1.69 4.16 -5.61
N GLU A 128 1.76 3.91 -6.92
CA GLU A 128 3.01 3.74 -7.70
C GLU A 128 4.06 2.81 -7.04
N PRO A 129 3.70 1.59 -6.61
CA PRO A 129 4.55 0.75 -5.75
C PRO A 129 5.85 0.27 -6.39
N THR A 130 6.03 0.46 -7.69
CA THR A 130 7.19 0.00 -8.47
C THR A 130 8.09 1.14 -8.92
N VAL A 131 7.72 2.40 -8.66
CA VAL A 131 8.47 3.58 -9.10
C VAL A 131 9.91 3.57 -8.58
N GLY A 132 10.86 3.69 -9.54
CA GLY A 132 12.30 3.79 -9.26
C GLY A 132 12.93 2.53 -8.70
N LEU A 133 12.30 1.38 -8.91
CA LEU A 133 12.88 0.06 -8.69
C LEU A 133 13.58 -0.43 -9.96
N ASP A 134 14.56 -1.29 -9.78
CA ASP A 134 15.19 -2.00 -10.91
C ASP A 134 14.24 -3.09 -11.48
N PRO A 135 14.47 -3.55 -12.74
CA PRO A 135 13.58 -4.51 -13.39
C PRO A 135 13.36 -5.80 -12.60
N SER A 136 14.35 -6.30 -11.88
CA SER A 136 14.22 -7.53 -11.09
C SER A 136 13.31 -7.31 -9.88
N GLN A 137 13.46 -6.19 -9.20
CA GLN A 137 12.62 -5.80 -8.07
C GLN A 137 11.16 -5.53 -8.48
N ILE A 138 10.95 -4.94 -9.66
CA ILE A 138 9.60 -4.74 -10.23
C ILE A 138 8.87 -6.09 -10.37
N ILE A 139 9.53 -7.09 -10.95
CA ILE A 139 8.95 -8.44 -11.11
C ILE A 139 8.58 -9.04 -9.75
N GLU A 140 9.44 -8.89 -8.75
CA GLU A 140 9.19 -9.44 -7.42
C GLU A 140 8.04 -8.73 -6.71
N ILE A 141 7.95 -7.39 -6.78
CA ILE A 141 6.85 -6.61 -6.20
C ILE A 141 5.53 -6.95 -6.89
N ARG A 142 5.51 -7.07 -8.23
CA ARG A 142 4.31 -7.50 -8.98
C ARG A 142 3.84 -8.90 -8.54
N THR A 143 4.75 -9.84 -8.41
CA THR A 143 4.44 -11.20 -7.94
C THR A 143 3.84 -11.18 -6.53
N LEU A 144 4.40 -10.33 -5.66
CA LEU A 144 3.90 -10.15 -4.31
C LEU A 144 2.49 -9.54 -4.31
N ILE A 145 2.26 -8.45 -5.06
CA ILE A 145 0.94 -7.80 -5.16
C ILE A 145 -0.11 -8.78 -5.71
N LYS A 146 0.24 -9.56 -6.74
CA LYS A 146 -0.66 -10.59 -7.30
C LYS A 146 -1.02 -11.67 -6.27
N LYS A 147 -0.06 -12.07 -5.42
CA LYS A 147 -0.33 -13.00 -4.31
C LYS A 147 -1.27 -12.38 -3.27
N LEU A 148 -1.06 -11.11 -2.90
CA LEU A 148 -1.92 -10.39 -1.96
C LEU A 148 -3.35 -10.21 -2.49
N GLY A 149 -3.52 -10.01 -3.80
CA GLY A 149 -4.83 -9.90 -4.46
C GLY A 149 -5.72 -11.13 -4.34
N LYS A 150 -5.20 -12.28 -3.87
CA LYS A 150 -6.01 -13.47 -3.58
C LYS A 150 -6.83 -13.33 -2.29
N ASN A 151 -6.33 -12.56 -1.33
CA ASN A 151 -6.93 -12.42 0.01
C ASN A 151 -7.36 -10.99 0.34
N HIS A 152 -6.98 -10.01 -0.49
CA HIS A 152 -7.27 -8.60 -0.30
C HIS A 152 -7.85 -7.98 -1.57
N THR A 153 -8.72 -7.00 -1.43
CA THR A 153 -9.05 -6.09 -2.52
C THR A 153 -7.90 -5.13 -2.73
N VAL A 154 -7.19 -5.24 -3.85
CA VAL A 154 -6.04 -4.37 -4.14
C VAL A 154 -6.43 -3.30 -5.14
N ILE A 155 -6.18 -2.03 -4.79
CA ILE A 155 -6.23 -0.87 -5.66
C ILE A 155 -4.79 -0.41 -5.90
N LEU A 156 -4.39 -0.36 -7.16
CA LEU A 156 -3.02 -0.06 -7.58
C LEU A 156 -3.01 1.10 -8.55
N SER A 157 -2.23 2.15 -8.32
CA SER A 157 -1.97 3.19 -9.31
C SER A 157 -0.67 2.92 -10.07
N SER A 158 -0.63 3.24 -11.34
CA SER A 158 0.60 3.33 -12.15
C SER A 158 0.37 4.18 -13.40
N HIS A 159 1.45 4.73 -13.93
CA HIS A 159 1.48 5.38 -15.23
C HIS A 159 2.00 4.44 -16.34
N ILE A 160 2.30 3.19 -16.02
CA ILE A 160 2.90 2.19 -16.91
C ILE A 160 1.89 1.07 -17.19
N LEU A 161 1.32 1.05 -18.40
CA LEU A 161 0.30 0.08 -18.80
C LEU A 161 0.73 -1.39 -18.62
N PRO A 162 1.91 -1.84 -19.05
CA PRO A 162 2.36 -3.22 -18.83
C PRO A 162 2.42 -3.64 -17.36
N GLU A 163 2.59 -2.70 -16.44
CA GLU A 163 2.58 -3.00 -15.00
C GLU A 163 1.19 -3.33 -14.50
N ILE A 164 0.22 -2.51 -14.88
CA ILE A 164 -1.18 -2.70 -14.53
C ILE A 164 -1.72 -4.00 -15.14
N GLN A 165 -1.46 -4.23 -16.43
CA GLN A 165 -1.91 -5.45 -17.13
C GLN A 165 -1.36 -6.74 -16.51
N ALA A 166 -0.14 -6.71 -15.98
CA ALA A 166 0.48 -7.89 -15.38
C ALA A 166 -0.16 -8.30 -14.04
N VAL A 167 -0.87 -7.38 -13.35
CA VAL A 167 -1.29 -7.57 -11.95
C VAL A 167 -2.80 -7.42 -11.76
N CYS A 168 -3.47 -6.60 -12.56
CA CYS A 168 -4.85 -6.20 -12.34
C CYS A 168 -5.83 -6.87 -13.30
N ASP A 169 -6.98 -7.32 -12.78
CA ASP A 169 -8.06 -7.90 -13.57
C ASP A 169 -8.97 -6.84 -14.22
N ARG A 170 -9.00 -5.64 -13.63
CA ARG A 170 -9.76 -4.48 -14.12
C ARG A 170 -8.91 -3.23 -14.09
N ILE A 171 -9.09 -2.37 -15.08
CA ILE A 171 -8.31 -1.13 -15.25
C ILE A 171 -9.29 0.04 -15.40
N ILE A 172 -9.04 1.10 -14.65
CA ILE A 172 -9.68 2.41 -14.82
C ILE A 172 -8.61 3.34 -15.41
N ILE A 173 -8.92 3.96 -16.52
CA ILE A 173 -8.06 4.97 -17.15
C ILE A 173 -8.51 6.34 -16.65
N VAL A 174 -7.55 7.11 -16.13
CA VAL A 174 -7.80 8.47 -15.64
C VAL A 174 -6.99 9.46 -16.46
N ASN A 175 -7.65 10.50 -16.95
CA ASN A 175 -7.01 11.57 -17.68
C ASN A 175 -7.62 12.92 -17.28
N LYS A 176 -6.80 13.88 -16.86
CA LYS A 176 -7.23 15.24 -16.44
C LYS A 176 -8.36 15.22 -15.41
N GLY A 177 -8.30 14.31 -14.45
CA GLY A 177 -9.31 14.18 -13.39
C GLY A 177 -10.60 13.47 -13.79
N VAL A 178 -10.70 12.95 -15.01
CA VAL A 178 -11.89 12.27 -15.54
C VAL A 178 -11.56 10.81 -15.85
N ILE A 179 -12.49 9.92 -15.59
CA ILE A 179 -12.43 8.52 -16.04
C ILE A 179 -12.74 8.49 -17.54
N ALA A 180 -11.81 7.92 -18.32
CA ALA A 180 -11.91 7.81 -19.78
C ALA A 180 -12.43 6.43 -20.20
#